data_e5527a3e03adf36a9b43b44231c67392
#
_entry.id   e5527a3e03adf36a9b43b44231c67392
#
_cell.length_a   1.000
_cell.length_b   1.000
_cell.length_c   1.000
_cell.angle_alpha   90.00
_cell.angle_beta   90.00
_cell.angle_gamma   90.00
#
_symmetry.space_group_name_H-M   'P 1'
#
loop_
_entity.id
_entity.type
_entity.pdbx_description
1 polymer ?
#
loop_
_entity_poly.entity_id
_entity_poly.type
_entity_poly.pdbx_seq_one_letter_code
_entity_poly.pdbx_strand_id
1 'polypeptide(L)' 'MTRQSTRLEVVADGAKWSVREHGIGRLSSHPTKVAATAAARAVAALHTPCELIIRKTDGTIESEQTYHG' A
#
# COMPACT_ATOMS: atom_id res chain seq x y z
N MET A 1 10.52 5.95 -23.39
CA MET A 1 9.37 5.46 -22.61
C MET A 1 9.65 5.60 -21.13
N THR A 2 8.72 6.16 -20.40
CA THR A 2 8.91 6.40 -18.98
C THR A 2 8.48 5.16 -18.18
N ARG A 3 9.35 4.74 -17.27
CA ARG A 3 9.00 3.66 -16.36
C ARG A 3 8.03 4.19 -15.32
N GLN A 4 6.96 3.47 -15.08
CA GLN A 4 6.00 3.81 -14.04
C GLN A 4 6.38 3.14 -12.74
N SER A 5 6.33 3.91 -11.65
CA SER A 5 6.50 3.36 -10.33
C SER A 5 5.22 2.66 -9.90
N THR A 6 5.37 1.57 -9.16
CA THR A 6 4.25 0.93 -8.49
C THR A 6 3.83 1.81 -7.31
N ARG A 7 2.53 2.00 -7.13
CA ARG A 7 2.01 2.72 -5.98
C ARG A 7 1.07 1.80 -5.21
N LEU A 8 1.40 1.60 -3.94
CA LEU A 8 0.58 0.81 -3.03
C LEU A 8 0.00 1.68 -1.95
N GLU A 9 -1.22 1.34 -1.50
CA GLU A 9 -1.89 2.05 -0.42
C GLU A 9 -2.42 1.05 0.59
N VAL A 10 -2.26 1.39 1.87
CA VAL A 10 -2.90 0.68 2.97
C VAL A 10 -4.05 1.54 3.44
N VAL A 11 -5.27 1.02 3.31
CA VAL A 11 -6.49 1.79 3.58
C VAL A 11 -7.44 1.00 4.47
N ALA A 12 -8.18 1.72 5.29
CA ALA A 12 -9.26 1.12 6.06
C ALA A 12 -10.40 0.73 5.13
N ASP A 13 -10.95 -0.45 5.34
CA ASP A 13 -12.01 -1.02 4.51
C ASP A 13 -13.03 -1.69 5.43
N GLY A 14 -13.95 -0.89 5.95
CA GLY A 14 -14.88 -1.36 6.98
C GLY A 14 -14.13 -1.74 8.24
N ALA A 15 -14.36 -2.96 8.73
CA ALA A 15 -13.67 -3.47 9.91
C ALA A 15 -12.27 -4.03 9.60
N LYS A 16 -11.88 -4.01 8.33
CA LYS A 16 -10.60 -4.58 7.89
C LYS A 16 -9.72 -3.52 7.28
N TRP A 17 -8.51 -3.92 6.91
CA TRP A 17 -7.54 -3.08 6.21
C TRP A 17 -7.13 -3.75 4.92
N SER A 18 -7.08 -2.98 3.84
CA SER A 18 -6.77 -3.50 2.52
C SER A 18 -5.47 -2.93 2.01
N VAL A 19 -4.74 -3.75 1.25
CA VAL A 19 -3.61 -3.31 0.44
C VAL A 19 -4.12 -3.16 -0.98
N ARG A 20 -3.95 -1.96 -1.54
CA ARG A 20 -4.42 -1.66 -2.90
C ARG A 20 -3.26 -1.20 -3.76
N GLU A 21 -3.29 -1.57 -5.02
CA GLU A 21 -2.33 -1.09 -6.00
C GLU A 21 -3.03 -0.14 -6.95
N HIS A 22 -2.47 1.06 -7.14
CA HIS A 22 -3.03 2.05 -8.02
C HIS A 22 -3.14 1.50 -9.45
N GLY A 23 -4.30 1.62 -10.04
CA GLY A 23 -4.57 1.14 -11.39
C GLY A 23 -4.97 -0.33 -11.49
N ILE A 24 -4.88 -1.08 -10.40
CA ILE A 24 -5.19 -2.52 -10.39
C ILE A 24 -6.34 -2.82 -9.45
N GLY A 25 -6.29 -2.31 -8.21
CA GLY A 25 -7.33 -2.54 -7.22
C GLY A 25 -6.79 -3.21 -5.98
N ARG A 26 -7.69 -3.88 -5.24
CA ARG A 26 -7.33 -4.52 -3.98
C ARG A 26 -6.51 -5.79 -4.22
N LEU A 27 -5.34 -5.85 -3.57
CA LEU A 27 -4.47 -7.02 -3.65
C LEU A 27 -4.75 -8.00 -2.52
N SER A 28 -5.03 -7.49 -1.31
CA SER A 28 -5.25 -8.34 -0.15
C SER A 28 -6.03 -7.59 0.92
N SER A 29 -6.60 -8.33 1.87
CA SER A 29 -7.36 -7.79 2.98
C SER A 29 -6.86 -8.42 4.27
N HIS A 30 -6.79 -7.63 5.34
CA HIS A 30 -6.19 -8.06 6.60
C HIS A 30 -7.03 -7.56 7.78
N PRO A 31 -7.00 -8.26 8.91
CA PRO A 31 -7.81 -7.85 10.07
C PRO A 31 -7.29 -6.59 10.77
N THR A 32 -6.00 -6.25 10.59
CA THR A 32 -5.42 -5.10 11.26
C THR A 32 -4.56 -4.29 10.31
N LYS A 33 -4.36 -3.01 10.69
CA LYS A 33 -3.47 -2.11 9.94
C LYS A 33 -2.03 -2.63 9.94
N VAL A 34 -1.58 -3.19 11.07
CA VAL A 34 -0.23 -3.72 11.19
C VAL A 34 -0.01 -4.86 10.20
N ALA A 35 -0.96 -5.79 10.11
CA ALA A 35 -0.87 -6.90 9.17
C ALA A 35 -0.88 -6.42 7.72
N ALA A 36 -1.75 -5.46 7.40
CA ALA A 36 -1.83 -4.90 6.06
C ALA A 36 -0.54 -4.17 5.68
N THR A 37 0.01 -3.41 6.62
CA THR A 37 1.26 -2.68 6.38
C THR A 37 2.42 -3.65 6.13
N ALA A 38 2.50 -4.73 6.91
CA ALA A 38 3.55 -5.73 6.70
C ALA A 38 3.43 -6.39 5.32
N ALA A 39 2.21 -6.72 4.92
CA ALA A 39 1.97 -7.30 3.60
C ALA A 39 2.35 -6.32 2.48
N ALA A 40 1.99 -5.03 2.64
CA ALA A 40 2.30 -4.02 1.64
C ALA A 40 3.81 -3.81 1.51
N ARG A 41 4.54 -3.83 2.62
CA ARG A 41 5.99 -3.68 2.59
C ARG A 41 6.67 -4.84 1.86
N ALA A 42 6.16 -6.05 2.03
CA ALA A 42 6.69 -7.21 1.32
C ALA A 42 6.49 -7.07 -0.18
N VAL A 43 5.30 -6.63 -0.59
CA VAL A 43 5.01 -6.40 -2.01
C VAL A 43 5.87 -5.27 -2.57
N ALA A 44 6.02 -4.17 -1.81
CA ALA A 44 6.80 -3.03 -2.25
C ALA A 44 8.27 -3.41 -2.50
N ALA A 45 8.83 -4.25 -1.64
CA ALA A 45 10.22 -4.69 -1.79
C ALA A 45 10.43 -5.52 -3.07
N LEU A 46 9.38 -6.20 -3.54
CA LEU A 46 9.45 -7.03 -4.74
C LEU A 46 9.17 -6.23 -6.03
N HIS A 47 8.62 -5.04 -5.93
CA HIS A 47 8.19 -4.26 -7.08
C HIS A 47 8.81 -2.86 -7.10
N THR A 48 10.08 -2.77 -6.78
CA THR A 48 10.79 -1.48 -6.82
C THR A 48 10.99 -1.01 -8.26
N PRO A 49 10.94 0.30 -8.51
CA PRO A 49 10.63 1.35 -7.55
C PRO A 49 9.14 1.34 -7.17
N CYS A 50 8.87 1.60 -5.90
CA CYS A 50 7.51 1.56 -5.40
C CYS A 50 7.29 2.65 -4.35
N GLU A 51 6.12 3.28 -4.38
CA GLU A 51 5.67 4.17 -3.34
C GLU A 51 4.64 3.44 -2.48
N LEU A 52 4.80 3.54 -1.17
CA LEU A 52 3.85 2.96 -0.22
C LEU A 52 3.22 4.08 0.58
N ILE A 53 1.91 4.21 0.49
CA ILE A 53 1.14 5.22 1.20
C ILE A 53 0.28 4.51 2.23
N ILE A 54 0.40 4.94 3.50
CA ILE A 54 -0.42 4.41 4.58
C ILE A 54 -1.39 5.50 4.98
N ARG A 55 -2.70 5.17 4.97
CA ARG A 55 -3.75 6.12 5.29
C ARG A 55 -4.36 5.82 6.65
N LYS A 56 -4.85 6.86 7.30
CA LYS A 56 -5.62 6.74 8.53
C LYS A 56 -7.04 6.28 8.21
N THR A 57 -7.82 5.96 9.25
CA THR A 57 -9.19 5.52 9.09
C THR A 57 -10.08 6.55 8.39
N ASP A 58 -9.74 7.84 8.49
CA ASP A 58 -10.50 8.91 7.84
C ASP A 58 -10.06 9.16 6.39
N GLY A 59 -9.10 8.38 5.88
CA GLY A 59 -8.62 8.49 4.51
C GLY A 59 -7.45 9.44 4.31
N THR A 60 -7.05 10.18 5.33
CA THR A 60 -5.89 11.08 5.20
C THR A 60 -4.60 10.29 5.25
N ILE A 61 -3.54 10.85 4.66
CA ILE A 61 -2.24 10.18 4.60
C ILE A 61 -1.57 10.24 5.98
N GLU A 62 -1.21 9.07 6.50
CA GLU A 62 -0.46 8.97 7.73
C GLU A 62 1.04 8.98 7.46
N SER A 63 1.48 8.23 6.45
CA SER A 63 2.90 8.20 6.08
C SER A 63 3.07 7.81 4.64
N GLU A 64 4.21 8.18 4.08
CA GLU A 64 4.60 7.82 2.72
C GLU A 64 6.03 7.31 2.77
N GLN A 65 6.28 6.21 2.07
CA GLN A 65 7.61 5.61 1.98
C GLN A 65 7.90 5.33 0.51
N THR A 66 9.17 5.52 0.12
CA THR A 66 9.60 5.22 -1.24
C THR A 66 10.63 4.11 -1.18
N TYR A 67 10.42 3.08 -1.99
CA TYR A 67 11.33 1.96 -2.13
C TYR A 67 12.07 2.08 -3.45
N HIS A 68 13.38 2.02 -3.42
CA HIS A 68 14.22 2.14 -4.62
C HIS A 68 14.79 0.79 -5.00
N GLY A 69 14.91 0.57 -6.29
CA GLY A 69 15.50 -0.65 -6.81
C GLY A 69 17.01 -0.69 -6.70
#